data_e6a0b4753c8a8aab1acb2408b58cab77
#
_entry.id   e6a0b4753c8a8aab1acb2408b58cab77
#
_cell.length_a   1.000
_cell.length_b   1.000
_cell.length_c   1.000
_cell.angle_alpha   90.00
_cell.angle_beta   90.00
_cell.angle_gamma   90.00
#
_symmetry.space_group_name_H-M   'P 1'
#
loop_
_entity.id
_entity.type
_entity.pdbx_description
1 polymer ?
#
loop_
_entity_poly.entity_id
_entity_poly.type
_entity_poly.pdbx_seq_one_letter_code
_entity_poly.pdbx_strand_id
1 'polypeptide(L)'
;MNYWTQSKDNIWVAAHRGWCSKYPENTMEAIKAAVEVGVDQIETDVRVTKDGELVLFHDPTVDRTTNGTGKVIDYTLEELRALDAGIHKGEEFKGYKVPTFIEFMDYMKTLPTMTIDIELKEYPIDGHDAIAYDVCDRVLKIVDEYGFTDRVVINSFSNKLNEYVHEKYGNKYKQHVFYPMHKLKGDAAIDPYSYAYCCCVLGDKVIGTVISEQAACDYLTNRGVEPWGGAGIKDETTVDLAIERGVTLITCNNPDVVLELLRQKGKRTK
;
A
#
# COMPACT_ATOMS: atom_id res chain seq x y z
N MET A 1 17.76 1.14 13.88
CA MET A 1 17.16 -0.23 13.95
C MET A 1 16.99 -0.71 12.51
N ASN A 2 17.27 -1.99 12.20
CA ASN A 2 16.94 -2.51 10.87
C ASN A 2 15.47 -2.94 10.89
N TYR A 3 14.61 -2.21 10.20
CA TYR A 3 13.16 -2.50 10.11
C TYR A 3 12.86 -3.61 9.08
N TRP A 4 13.73 -3.80 8.11
CA TRP A 4 13.49 -4.65 6.93
C TRP A 4 14.27 -5.96 7.11
N THR A 5 13.60 -6.97 7.68
CA THR A 5 14.20 -8.28 8.01
C THR A 5 13.45 -9.45 7.36
N GLN A 6 12.56 -9.16 6.42
CA GLN A 6 11.87 -10.18 5.62
C GLN A 6 12.85 -10.99 4.79
N SER A 7 12.50 -12.22 4.48
CA SER A 7 13.29 -13.12 3.65
C SER A 7 12.41 -14.23 3.08
N LYS A 8 12.95 -15.07 2.19
CA LYS A 8 12.28 -16.27 1.67
C LYS A 8 11.92 -17.31 2.74
N ASP A 9 12.57 -17.24 3.91
CA ASP A 9 12.32 -18.15 5.04
C ASP A 9 11.54 -17.47 6.17
N ASN A 10 11.33 -16.17 6.08
CA ASN A 10 10.47 -15.38 6.97
C ASN A 10 9.71 -14.35 6.14
N ILE A 11 8.66 -14.81 5.44
CA ILE A 11 7.85 -13.99 4.56
C ILE A 11 6.93 -13.10 5.40
N TRP A 12 6.98 -11.81 5.14
CA TRP A 12 6.15 -10.84 5.82
C TRP A 12 4.77 -10.73 5.21
N VAL A 13 3.82 -10.27 6.01
CA VAL A 13 2.46 -9.98 5.59
C VAL A 13 2.15 -8.51 5.79
N ALA A 14 1.79 -7.84 4.70
CA ALA A 14 1.24 -6.49 4.69
C ALA A 14 -0.28 -6.55 4.58
N ALA A 15 -0.99 -5.83 5.43
CA ALA A 15 -2.44 -5.70 5.35
C ALA A 15 -2.79 -4.59 4.35
N HIS A 16 -3.36 -4.96 3.21
CA HIS A 16 -3.81 -4.07 2.14
C HIS A 16 -5.01 -3.24 2.60
N ARG A 17 -4.80 -1.94 2.83
CA ARG A 17 -5.80 -1.02 3.39
C ARG A 17 -6.33 -1.45 4.77
N GLY A 18 -5.45 -2.05 5.59
CA GLY A 18 -5.83 -2.76 6.80
C GLY A 18 -6.42 -4.15 6.52
N TRP A 19 -7.18 -4.72 7.42
CA TRP A 19 -7.86 -6.01 7.22
C TRP A 19 -9.14 -5.83 6.39
N CYS A 20 -8.99 -5.46 5.12
CA CYS A 20 -10.10 -5.01 4.28
C CYS A 20 -11.04 -6.13 3.82
N SER A 21 -10.67 -7.43 3.92
CA SER A 21 -11.63 -8.51 3.66
C SER A 21 -12.73 -8.57 4.72
N LYS A 22 -12.43 -8.16 5.96
CA LYS A 22 -13.34 -8.25 7.10
C LYS A 22 -13.91 -6.89 7.53
N TYR A 23 -13.10 -5.84 7.44
CA TYR A 23 -13.47 -4.48 7.84
C TYR A 23 -13.55 -3.54 6.62
N PRO A 24 -14.20 -2.37 6.73
CA PRO A 24 -14.15 -1.33 5.71
C PRO A 24 -12.70 -0.87 5.46
N GLU A 25 -12.26 -0.87 4.19
CA GLU A 25 -10.89 -0.53 3.79
C GLU A 25 -10.50 0.89 4.20
N ASN A 26 -9.21 1.11 4.47
CA ASN A 26 -8.63 2.41 4.83
C ASN A 26 -9.30 3.08 6.06
N THR A 27 -9.93 2.31 6.95
CA THR A 27 -10.45 2.81 8.23
C THR A 27 -9.48 2.50 9.36
N MET A 28 -9.52 3.28 10.44
CA MET A 28 -8.68 3.01 11.62
C MET A 28 -9.00 1.68 12.26
N GLU A 29 -10.24 1.23 12.18
CA GLU A 29 -10.69 -0.07 12.69
C GLU A 29 -10.08 -1.22 11.90
N ALA A 30 -10.06 -1.13 10.56
CA ALA A 30 -9.40 -2.13 9.70
C ALA A 30 -7.89 -2.22 9.97
N ILE A 31 -7.25 -1.07 10.19
CA ILE A 31 -5.81 -0.97 10.50
C ILE A 31 -5.52 -1.59 11.87
N LYS A 32 -6.29 -1.23 12.91
CA LYS A 32 -6.13 -1.78 14.26
C LYS A 32 -6.34 -3.29 14.29
N ALA A 33 -7.38 -3.78 13.62
CA ALA A 33 -7.65 -5.22 13.51
C ALA A 33 -6.52 -5.97 12.80
N ALA A 34 -5.91 -5.37 11.76
CA ALA A 34 -4.74 -5.94 11.08
C ALA A 34 -3.51 -6.02 12.01
N VAL A 35 -3.29 -5.00 12.83
CA VAL A 35 -2.22 -5.01 13.84
C VAL A 35 -2.46 -6.12 14.89
N GLU A 36 -3.68 -6.26 15.36
CA GLU A 36 -4.06 -7.29 16.35
C GLU A 36 -3.87 -8.71 15.82
N VAL A 37 -4.10 -8.96 14.54
CA VAL A 37 -3.88 -10.28 13.93
C VAL A 37 -2.40 -10.59 13.70
N GLY A 38 -1.52 -9.59 13.81
CA GLY A 38 -0.07 -9.76 13.84
C GLY A 38 0.63 -9.60 12.49
N VAL A 39 0.17 -8.68 11.64
CA VAL A 39 0.87 -8.31 10.40
C VAL A 39 2.19 -7.59 10.68
N ASP A 40 3.08 -7.53 9.68
CA ASP A 40 4.39 -6.87 9.77
C ASP A 40 4.36 -5.45 9.19
N GLN A 41 3.40 -5.21 8.29
CA GLN A 41 3.27 -3.96 7.57
C GLN A 41 1.79 -3.59 7.40
N ILE A 42 1.50 -2.30 7.44
CA ILE A 42 0.23 -1.74 6.98
C ILE A 42 0.47 -1.05 5.64
N GLU A 43 -0.31 -1.42 4.65
CA GLU A 43 -0.40 -0.68 3.40
C GLU A 43 -1.64 0.22 3.44
N THR A 44 -1.52 1.44 2.93
CA THR A 44 -2.60 2.43 2.90
C THR A 44 -2.45 3.42 1.76
N ASP A 45 -3.57 3.99 1.33
CA ASP A 45 -3.68 4.94 0.22
C ASP A 45 -3.86 6.37 0.74
N VAL A 46 -3.17 7.35 0.16
CA VAL A 46 -3.30 8.76 0.55
C VAL A 46 -3.87 9.60 -0.58
N ARG A 47 -4.91 10.39 -0.26
CA ARG A 47 -5.53 11.41 -1.10
C ARG A 47 -5.64 12.74 -0.38
N VAL A 48 -6.05 13.77 -1.13
CA VAL A 48 -6.25 15.12 -0.61
C VAL A 48 -7.71 15.57 -0.75
N THR A 49 -8.21 16.27 0.26
CA THR A 49 -9.53 16.91 0.26
C THR A 49 -9.47 18.31 -0.37
N LYS A 50 -10.65 18.92 -0.58
CA LYS A 50 -10.81 20.28 -1.11
C LYS A 50 -10.10 21.36 -0.28
N ASP A 51 -10.13 21.22 1.02
CA ASP A 51 -9.48 22.11 1.99
C ASP A 51 -8.02 21.72 2.29
N GLY A 52 -7.49 20.72 1.55
CA GLY A 52 -6.09 20.35 1.58
C GLY A 52 -5.72 19.31 2.63
N GLU A 53 -6.65 18.70 3.34
CA GLU A 53 -6.33 17.67 4.32
C GLU A 53 -5.95 16.35 3.64
N LEU A 54 -4.92 15.67 4.15
CA LEU A 54 -4.52 14.34 3.68
C LEU A 54 -5.35 13.28 4.40
N VAL A 55 -5.99 12.40 3.61
CA VAL A 55 -6.92 11.37 4.10
C VAL A 55 -6.55 9.99 3.57
N LEU A 56 -6.93 8.94 4.31
CA LEU A 56 -6.78 7.57 3.83
C LEU A 56 -7.94 7.21 2.92
N PHE A 57 -7.68 7.14 1.61
CA PHE A 57 -8.73 6.83 0.63
C PHE A 57 -8.15 6.30 -0.68
N HIS A 58 -8.73 5.22 -1.23
CA HIS A 58 -8.20 4.59 -2.44
C HIS A 58 -8.71 5.25 -3.72
N ASP A 59 -10.04 5.28 -3.91
CA ASP A 59 -10.65 5.71 -5.17
C ASP A 59 -10.60 7.23 -5.32
N PRO A 60 -10.65 7.77 -6.55
CA PRO A 60 -10.81 9.22 -6.74
C PRO A 60 -12.19 9.73 -6.34
N THR A 61 -13.18 8.83 -6.18
CA THR A 61 -14.56 9.16 -5.80
C THR A 61 -14.99 8.41 -4.55
N VAL A 62 -15.94 8.95 -3.81
CA VAL A 62 -16.44 8.39 -2.54
C VAL A 62 -17.49 7.28 -2.71
N ASP A 63 -17.96 7.05 -3.94
CA ASP A 63 -19.16 6.26 -4.27
C ASP A 63 -19.09 4.79 -3.83
N ARG A 64 -17.93 4.14 -3.96
CA ARG A 64 -17.80 2.71 -3.69
C ARG A 64 -17.75 2.38 -2.19
N THR A 65 -17.15 3.26 -1.40
CA THR A 65 -16.81 2.96 0.00
C THR A 65 -17.50 3.85 1.02
N THR A 66 -18.41 4.72 0.56
CA THR A 66 -19.24 5.55 1.44
C THR A 66 -20.68 5.61 0.96
N ASN A 67 -21.55 6.28 1.72
CA ASN A 67 -22.91 6.59 1.32
C ASN A 67 -23.03 7.91 0.53
N GLY A 68 -21.90 8.53 0.14
CA GLY A 68 -21.86 9.74 -0.69
C GLY A 68 -21.62 9.47 -2.16
N THR A 69 -21.55 10.53 -2.98
CA THR A 69 -21.23 10.48 -4.42
C THR A 69 -20.34 11.64 -4.83
N GLY A 70 -19.42 11.43 -5.78
CA GLY A 70 -18.54 12.47 -6.29
C GLY A 70 -17.08 12.29 -5.89
N LYS A 71 -16.24 13.26 -6.24
CA LYS A 71 -14.78 13.15 -6.07
C LYS A 71 -14.35 13.51 -4.65
N VAL A 72 -13.37 12.81 -4.08
CA VAL A 72 -12.78 13.11 -2.77
C VAL A 72 -12.28 14.57 -2.70
N ILE A 73 -11.64 15.05 -3.75
CA ILE A 73 -11.08 16.42 -3.83
C ILE A 73 -12.14 17.53 -3.84
N ASP A 74 -13.42 17.21 -4.06
CA ASP A 74 -14.52 18.17 -4.03
C ASP A 74 -15.13 18.34 -2.62
N TYR A 75 -14.77 17.46 -1.66
CA TYR A 75 -15.20 17.49 -0.27
C TYR A 75 -14.17 18.16 0.64
N THR A 76 -14.61 19.02 1.55
CA THR A 76 -13.79 19.37 2.74
C THR A 76 -13.66 18.15 3.65
N LEU A 77 -12.70 18.15 4.57
CA LEU A 77 -12.57 17.09 5.57
C LEU A 77 -13.87 16.91 6.39
N GLU A 78 -14.50 18.01 6.79
CA GLU A 78 -15.76 17.97 7.54
C GLU A 78 -16.87 17.28 6.75
N GLU A 79 -17.07 17.67 5.49
CA GLU A 79 -18.04 17.06 4.59
C GLU A 79 -17.74 15.57 4.34
N LEU A 80 -16.47 15.23 4.09
CA LEU A 80 -16.06 13.85 3.87
C LEU A 80 -16.30 12.97 5.13
N ARG A 81 -16.02 13.50 6.30
CA ARG A 81 -16.25 12.80 7.58
C ARG A 81 -17.71 12.76 8.01
N ALA A 82 -18.59 13.55 7.39
CA ALA A 82 -20.05 13.41 7.56
C ALA A 82 -20.58 12.15 6.86
N LEU A 83 -19.87 11.65 5.84
CA LEU A 83 -20.21 10.40 5.16
C LEU A 83 -19.98 9.19 6.08
N ASP A 84 -20.68 8.11 5.77
CA ASP A 84 -20.52 6.80 6.41
C ASP A 84 -19.59 5.92 5.56
N ALA A 85 -18.37 5.68 6.02
CA ALA A 85 -17.36 4.86 5.34
C ALA A 85 -17.47 3.36 5.68
N GLY A 86 -18.46 2.96 6.48
CA GLY A 86 -18.63 1.56 6.90
C GLY A 86 -19.84 0.87 6.30
N ILE A 87 -20.92 1.61 6.05
CA ILE A 87 -22.23 1.04 5.68
C ILE A 87 -22.19 0.12 4.43
N HIS A 88 -21.32 0.39 3.47
CA HIS A 88 -21.15 -0.45 2.27
C HIS A 88 -20.63 -1.86 2.59
N LYS A 89 -19.98 -2.05 3.73
CA LYS A 89 -19.44 -3.33 4.19
C LYS A 89 -20.45 -4.14 4.99
N GLY A 90 -21.34 -3.46 5.72
CA GLY A 90 -22.40 -4.05 6.52
C GLY A 90 -22.94 -3.08 7.56
N GLU A 91 -24.16 -3.32 8.05
CA GLU A 91 -24.81 -2.47 9.07
C GLU A 91 -24.01 -2.41 10.38
N GLU A 92 -23.25 -3.46 10.71
CA GLU A 92 -22.38 -3.52 11.88
C GLU A 92 -21.22 -2.53 11.84
N PHE A 93 -20.87 -2.03 10.64
CA PHE A 93 -19.79 -1.05 10.44
C PHE A 93 -20.30 0.37 10.25
N LYS A 94 -21.62 0.57 10.35
CA LYS A 94 -22.23 1.88 10.19
C LYS A 94 -21.65 2.92 11.15
N GLY A 95 -21.36 4.09 10.58
CA GLY A 95 -20.79 5.22 11.33
C GLY A 95 -19.28 5.31 11.32
N TYR A 96 -18.58 4.37 10.68
CA TYR A 96 -17.13 4.47 10.49
C TYR A 96 -16.79 5.70 9.65
N LYS A 97 -15.64 6.32 9.93
CA LYS A 97 -15.22 7.58 9.33
C LYS A 97 -13.96 7.39 8.48
N VAL A 98 -13.82 8.26 7.49
CA VAL A 98 -12.57 8.39 6.74
C VAL A 98 -11.50 8.99 7.66
N PRO A 99 -10.36 8.30 7.89
CA PRO A 99 -9.30 8.83 8.74
C PRO A 99 -8.48 9.88 8.01
N THR A 100 -7.89 10.82 8.75
CA THR A 100 -6.80 11.63 8.24
C THR A 100 -5.49 10.84 8.25
N PHE A 101 -4.55 11.26 7.39
CA PHE A 101 -3.19 10.69 7.39
C PHE A 101 -2.47 10.95 8.72
N ILE A 102 -2.74 12.09 9.39
CA ILE A 102 -2.20 12.39 10.72
C ILE A 102 -2.72 11.43 11.79
N GLU A 103 -4.03 11.14 11.82
CA GLU A 103 -4.60 10.14 12.75
C GLU A 103 -3.95 8.76 12.57
N PHE A 104 -3.69 8.38 11.33
CA PHE A 104 -2.95 7.14 11.01
C PHE A 104 -1.51 7.19 11.53
N MET A 105 -0.77 8.26 11.24
CA MET A 105 0.63 8.42 11.66
C MET A 105 0.77 8.46 13.18
N ASP A 106 -0.17 9.10 13.90
CA ASP A 106 -0.22 9.10 15.36
C ASP A 106 -0.39 7.68 15.91
N TYR A 107 -1.27 6.89 15.31
CA TYR A 107 -1.44 5.49 15.70
C TYR A 107 -0.17 4.68 15.39
N MET A 108 0.40 4.82 14.21
CA MET A 108 1.63 4.12 13.82
C MET A 108 2.84 4.47 14.70
N LYS A 109 2.84 5.66 15.31
CA LYS A 109 3.87 6.07 16.30
C LYS A 109 3.85 5.20 17.56
N THR A 110 2.71 4.64 17.92
CA THR A 110 2.57 3.72 19.06
C THR A 110 3.12 2.31 18.77
N LEU A 111 3.45 2.01 17.51
CA LEU A 111 3.87 0.71 17.01
C LEU A 111 5.30 0.77 16.45
N PRO A 112 6.33 0.78 17.31
CA PRO A 112 7.70 1.14 16.92
C PRO A 112 8.38 0.18 15.94
N THR A 113 7.89 -1.04 15.78
CA THR A 113 8.45 -2.06 14.88
C THR A 113 7.65 -2.26 13.58
N MET A 114 6.45 -1.69 13.50
CA MET A 114 5.57 -1.82 12.32
C MET A 114 6.10 -1.00 11.15
N THR A 115 6.19 -1.60 9.97
CA THR A 115 6.52 -0.89 8.73
C THR A 115 5.26 -0.39 8.03
N ILE A 116 5.42 0.53 7.11
CA ILE A 116 4.30 1.17 6.40
C ILE A 116 4.60 1.19 4.91
N ASP A 117 3.62 0.85 4.11
CA ASP A 117 3.60 1.06 2.66
C ASP A 117 2.57 2.15 2.34
N ILE A 118 3.03 3.28 1.81
CA ILE A 118 2.19 4.46 1.55
C ILE A 118 2.02 4.61 0.05
N GLU A 119 0.81 4.36 -0.45
CA GLU A 119 0.49 4.59 -1.86
C GLU A 119 -0.01 6.02 -2.09
N LEU A 120 0.70 6.77 -2.94
CA LEU A 120 0.32 8.11 -3.38
C LEU A 120 -0.70 8.02 -4.52
N LYS A 121 -1.95 8.42 -4.27
CA LYS A 121 -3.07 8.28 -5.19
C LYS A 121 -3.40 9.52 -6.02
N GLU A 122 -2.78 10.66 -5.74
CA GLU A 122 -2.88 11.81 -6.61
C GLU A 122 -1.84 11.68 -7.72
N TYR A 123 -2.30 11.50 -8.95
CA TYR A 123 -1.42 11.26 -10.09
C TYR A 123 -1.23 12.55 -10.92
N PRO A 124 -0.01 12.82 -11.42
CA PRO A 124 0.29 13.97 -12.27
C PRO A 124 -0.20 13.72 -13.70
N ILE A 125 -1.51 13.76 -13.89
CA ILE A 125 -2.23 13.55 -15.17
C ILE A 125 -3.28 14.64 -15.34
N ASP A 126 -3.58 15.00 -16.59
CA ASP A 126 -4.69 15.86 -16.97
C ASP A 126 -4.80 17.19 -16.21
N GLY A 127 -3.64 17.84 -15.95
CA GLY A 127 -3.56 19.13 -15.24
C GLY A 127 -3.52 19.02 -13.72
N HIS A 128 -3.45 17.80 -13.15
CA HIS A 128 -3.30 17.56 -11.71
C HIS A 128 -1.84 17.53 -11.21
N ASP A 129 -0.87 17.85 -12.07
CA ASP A 129 0.57 17.76 -11.76
C ASP A 129 0.94 18.50 -10.48
N ALA A 130 0.49 19.76 -10.33
CA ALA A 130 0.82 20.60 -9.17
C ALA A 130 0.29 19.99 -7.86
N ILE A 131 -0.93 19.45 -7.87
CA ILE A 131 -1.57 18.82 -6.71
C ILE A 131 -0.84 17.52 -6.36
N ALA A 132 -0.53 16.69 -7.37
CA ALA A 132 0.14 15.40 -7.14
C ALA A 132 1.52 15.56 -6.50
N TYR A 133 2.32 16.51 -6.98
CA TYR A 133 3.64 16.80 -6.42
C TYR A 133 3.56 17.47 -5.05
N ASP A 134 2.61 18.38 -4.82
CA ASP A 134 2.37 18.99 -3.51
C ASP A 134 1.98 17.94 -2.47
N VAL A 135 1.04 17.06 -2.80
CA VAL A 135 0.61 15.96 -1.92
C VAL A 135 1.78 15.03 -1.62
N CYS A 136 2.57 14.65 -2.62
CA CYS A 136 3.77 13.84 -2.43
C CYS A 136 4.72 14.50 -1.42
N ASP A 137 5.08 15.77 -1.65
CA ASP A 137 6.00 16.50 -0.78
C ASP A 137 5.49 16.61 0.66
N ARG A 138 4.20 16.84 0.84
CA ARG A 138 3.56 16.94 2.16
C ARG A 138 3.53 15.61 2.89
N VAL A 139 3.22 14.51 2.20
CA VAL A 139 3.29 13.15 2.77
C VAL A 139 4.70 12.86 3.24
N LEU A 140 5.70 13.10 2.39
CA LEU A 140 7.10 12.83 2.72
C LEU A 140 7.62 13.71 3.86
N LYS A 141 7.18 14.99 3.92
CA LYS A 141 7.49 15.88 5.04
C LYS A 141 6.91 15.34 6.36
N ILE A 142 5.66 14.87 6.37
CA ILE A 142 5.04 14.27 7.55
C ILE A 142 5.80 13.00 7.97
N VAL A 143 6.18 12.15 7.03
CA VAL A 143 7.03 10.96 7.30
C VAL A 143 8.32 11.35 8.02
N ASP A 144 8.99 12.41 7.57
CA ASP A 144 10.20 12.93 8.20
C ASP A 144 9.93 13.49 9.61
N GLU A 145 8.88 14.28 9.79
CA GLU A 145 8.51 14.89 11.08
C GLU A 145 8.18 13.82 12.15
N TYR A 146 7.63 12.67 11.73
CA TYR A 146 7.40 11.53 12.60
C TYR A 146 8.64 10.66 12.83
N GLY A 147 9.73 10.89 12.07
CA GLY A 147 10.95 10.08 12.13
C GLY A 147 10.76 8.68 11.53
N PHE A 148 9.90 8.53 10.52
CA PHE A 148 9.52 7.24 9.95
C PHE A 148 10.26 6.89 8.65
N THR A 149 11.19 7.72 8.22
CA THR A 149 11.93 7.56 6.95
C THR A 149 12.48 6.16 6.73
N ASP A 150 13.03 5.53 7.79
CA ASP A 150 13.64 4.20 7.71
C ASP A 150 12.64 3.03 7.74
N ARG A 151 11.35 3.30 8.06
CA ARG A 151 10.33 2.26 8.22
C ARG A 151 9.16 2.39 7.25
N VAL A 152 9.29 3.24 6.25
CA VAL A 152 8.30 3.38 5.17
C VAL A 152 8.86 2.92 3.84
N VAL A 153 7.99 2.44 2.98
CA VAL A 153 8.17 2.43 1.54
C VAL A 153 7.11 3.34 0.93
N ILE A 154 7.46 4.04 -0.13
CA ILE A 154 6.56 4.94 -0.87
C ILE A 154 6.27 4.29 -2.20
N ASN A 155 5.00 4.20 -2.54
CA ASN A 155 4.59 3.66 -3.82
C ASN A 155 3.61 4.55 -4.57
N SER A 156 3.52 4.35 -5.87
CA SER A 156 2.49 4.89 -6.74
C SER A 156 2.39 4.07 -8.02
N PHE A 157 1.17 3.95 -8.55
CA PHE A 157 1.00 3.45 -9.92
C PHE A 157 1.38 4.48 -11.00
N SER A 158 1.84 5.69 -10.63
CA SER A 158 2.35 6.69 -11.56
C SER A 158 3.87 6.61 -11.68
N ASN A 159 4.37 6.29 -12.89
CA ASN A 159 5.80 6.36 -13.20
C ASN A 159 6.38 7.74 -12.92
N LYS A 160 5.70 8.80 -13.35
CA LYS A 160 6.15 10.19 -13.14
C LYS A 160 6.31 10.54 -11.66
N LEU A 161 5.42 10.01 -10.79
CA LEU A 161 5.49 10.31 -9.37
C LEU A 161 6.62 9.53 -8.69
N ASN A 162 6.82 8.26 -9.07
CA ASN A 162 7.95 7.46 -8.61
C ASN A 162 9.29 8.09 -9.03
N GLU A 163 9.39 8.52 -10.29
CA GLU A 163 10.57 9.21 -10.82
C GLU A 163 10.83 10.55 -10.10
N TYR A 164 9.77 11.33 -9.83
CA TYR A 164 9.87 12.57 -9.05
C TYR A 164 10.45 12.33 -7.64
N VAL A 165 9.98 11.30 -6.93
CA VAL A 165 10.53 10.93 -5.62
C VAL A 165 12.00 10.55 -5.74
N HIS A 166 12.36 9.75 -6.75
CA HIS A 166 13.75 9.35 -6.98
C HIS A 166 14.65 10.55 -7.30
N GLU A 167 14.26 11.42 -8.23
CA GLU A 167 15.07 12.59 -8.64
C GLU A 167 15.23 13.62 -7.54
N LYS A 168 14.14 13.94 -6.82
CA LYS A 168 14.13 14.98 -5.80
C LYS A 168 14.76 14.56 -4.48
N TYR A 169 14.53 13.31 -4.06
CA TYR A 169 14.90 12.82 -2.74
C TYR A 169 15.99 11.76 -2.76
N GLY A 170 16.39 11.28 -3.96
CA GLY A 170 17.40 10.23 -4.11
C GLY A 170 17.00 8.95 -3.38
N ASN A 171 17.94 8.38 -2.65
CA ASN A 171 17.73 7.14 -1.88
C ASN A 171 17.24 7.39 -0.45
N LYS A 172 16.71 8.58 -0.15
CA LYS A 172 16.22 8.90 1.19
C LYS A 172 15.05 8.02 1.60
N TYR A 173 14.13 7.74 0.69
CA TYR A 173 12.98 6.87 0.91
C TYR A 173 13.13 5.60 0.09
N LYS A 174 12.78 4.46 0.68
CA LYS A 174 12.59 3.22 -0.07
C LYS A 174 11.38 3.37 -0.97
N GLN A 175 11.51 2.91 -2.23
CA GLN A 175 10.42 2.97 -3.19
C GLN A 175 9.93 1.57 -3.53
N HIS A 176 8.61 1.41 -3.56
CA HIS A 176 7.89 0.23 -4.00
C HIS A 176 7.26 0.50 -5.36
N VAL A 177 7.61 -0.27 -6.36
CA VAL A 177 7.09 -0.16 -7.72
C VAL A 177 6.34 -1.43 -8.13
N PHE A 178 5.79 -1.46 -9.34
CA PHE A 178 4.98 -2.59 -9.82
C PHE A 178 5.54 -3.19 -11.09
N TYR A 179 5.48 -4.51 -11.20
CA TYR A 179 5.81 -5.27 -12.40
C TYR A 179 4.54 -6.02 -12.90
N PRO A 180 4.29 -6.12 -14.19
CA PRO A 180 5.09 -5.57 -15.29
C PRO A 180 4.89 -4.05 -15.46
N MET A 181 5.86 -3.38 -16.07
CA MET A 181 5.90 -1.91 -16.21
C MET A 181 4.64 -1.32 -16.85
N HIS A 182 4.01 -2.02 -17.78
CA HIS A 182 2.77 -1.56 -18.42
C HIS A 182 1.56 -1.41 -17.47
N LYS A 183 1.68 -1.89 -16.23
CA LYS A 183 0.67 -1.63 -15.17
C LYS A 183 0.81 -0.24 -14.57
N LEU A 184 1.98 0.37 -14.70
CA LEU A 184 2.23 1.73 -14.25
C LEU A 184 1.66 2.74 -15.26
N LYS A 185 1.16 3.87 -14.74
CA LYS A 185 0.57 4.95 -15.54
C LYS A 185 1.66 5.96 -15.95
N GLY A 186 1.59 6.40 -17.21
CA GLY A 186 2.52 7.35 -17.78
C GLY A 186 3.88 6.72 -18.13
N ASP A 187 4.62 7.44 -18.97
CA ASP A 187 5.96 7.04 -19.36
C ASP A 187 6.97 7.35 -18.24
N ALA A 188 7.99 6.51 -18.10
CA ALA A 188 9.15 6.75 -17.26
C ALA A 188 10.34 7.10 -18.13
N ALA A 189 11.09 8.14 -17.79
CA ALA A 189 12.38 8.44 -18.42
C ALA A 189 13.50 7.55 -17.82
N ILE A 190 13.32 7.14 -16.54
CA ILE A 190 14.25 6.28 -15.81
C ILE A 190 13.57 4.93 -15.57
N ASP A 191 14.30 3.82 -15.78
CA ASP A 191 13.82 2.48 -15.45
C ASP A 191 13.51 2.39 -13.95
N PRO A 192 12.24 2.22 -13.51
CA PRO A 192 11.87 2.19 -12.10
C PRO A 192 12.55 1.05 -11.32
N TYR A 193 12.91 -0.04 -11.99
CA TYR A 193 13.64 -1.15 -11.35
C TYR A 193 15.12 -0.85 -11.09
N SER A 194 15.65 0.29 -11.56
CA SER A 194 17.02 0.72 -11.28
C SER A 194 17.17 1.39 -9.90
N TYR A 195 16.09 1.89 -9.33
CA TYR A 195 16.09 2.59 -8.03
C TYR A 195 15.13 2.00 -6.99
N ALA A 196 14.23 1.11 -7.39
CA ALA A 196 13.26 0.52 -6.47
C ALA A 196 13.94 -0.35 -5.39
N TYR A 197 13.44 -0.27 -4.18
CA TYR A 197 13.77 -1.20 -3.10
C TYR A 197 13.04 -2.53 -3.28
N CYS A 198 11.76 -2.48 -3.60
CA CYS A 198 10.90 -3.65 -3.79
C CYS A 198 9.93 -3.44 -4.95
N CYS A 199 9.38 -4.53 -5.42
CA CYS A 199 8.46 -4.52 -6.54
C CYS A 199 7.33 -5.52 -6.35
N CYS A 200 6.08 -5.07 -6.40
CA CYS A 200 4.94 -5.96 -6.44
C CYS A 200 4.85 -6.64 -7.82
N VAL A 201 5.06 -7.95 -7.84
CA VAL A 201 5.01 -8.76 -9.06
C VAL A 201 3.58 -9.20 -9.36
N LEU A 202 2.84 -8.31 -10.03
CA LEU A 202 1.44 -8.53 -10.35
C LEU A 202 1.26 -9.61 -11.42
N GLY A 203 0.24 -10.44 -11.24
CA GLY A 203 -0.16 -11.41 -12.24
C GLY A 203 -0.94 -10.79 -13.41
N ASP A 204 -1.28 -11.61 -14.36
CA ASP A 204 -2.10 -11.25 -15.49
C ASP A 204 -3.53 -11.81 -15.32
N LYS A 205 -4.49 -10.90 -15.24
CA LYS A 205 -5.90 -11.24 -15.08
C LYS A 205 -6.48 -11.95 -16.30
N VAL A 206 -5.92 -11.71 -17.50
CA VAL A 206 -6.41 -12.33 -18.75
C VAL A 206 -6.11 -13.82 -18.76
N ILE A 207 -4.92 -14.20 -18.30
CA ILE A 207 -4.53 -15.64 -18.17
C ILE A 207 -4.81 -16.20 -16.79
N GLY A 208 -5.45 -15.43 -15.90
CA GLY A 208 -5.91 -15.87 -14.59
C GLY A 208 -4.80 -16.07 -13.54
N THR A 209 -3.63 -15.46 -13.71
CA THR A 209 -2.55 -15.52 -12.73
C THR A 209 -2.64 -14.40 -11.70
N VAL A 210 -2.20 -14.64 -10.46
CA VAL A 210 -2.17 -13.65 -9.37
C VAL A 210 -0.79 -13.07 -9.14
N ILE A 211 0.25 -13.70 -9.68
CA ILE A 211 1.65 -13.30 -9.58
C ILE A 211 2.33 -13.57 -10.93
N SER A 212 3.34 -12.79 -11.26
CA SER A 212 4.13 -12.94 -12.48
C SER A 212 4.92 -14.25 -12.50
N GLU A 213 5.45 -14.61 -13.68
CA GLU A 213 6.29 -15.79 -13.86
C GLU A 213 7.61 -15.70 -13.08
N GLN A 214 8.25 -16.85 -12.83
CA GLN A 214 9.54 -16.95 -12.13
C GLN A 214 10.60 -16.03 -12.74
N ALA A 215 10.67 -15.96 -14.06
CA ALA A 215 11.62 -15.11 -14.76
C ALA A 215 11.51 -13.62 -14.38
N ALA A 216 10.32 -13.13 -14.05
CA ALA A 216 10.13 -11.76 -13.58
C ALA A 216 10.71 -11.56 -12.17
N CYS A 217 10.49 -12.52 -11.27
CA CYS A 217 11.06 -12.48 -9.91
C CYS A 217 12.59 -12.58 -9.95
N ASP A 218 13.13 -13.43 -10.80
CA ASP A 218 14.58 -13.59 -11.02
C ASP A 218 15.19 -12.31 -11.60
N TYR A 219 14.51 -11.69 -12.57
CA TYR A 219 14.92 -10.42 -13.17
C TYR A 219 15.06 -9.31 -12.12
N LEU A 220 14.09 -9.18 -11.20
CA LEU A 220 14.10 -8.19 -10.12
C LEU A 220 15.19 -8.52 -9.08
N THR A 221 15.25 -9.77 -8.62
CA THR A 221 16.22 -10.22 -7.62
C THR A 221 17.65 -10.02 -8.09
N ASN A 222 17.95 -10.29 -9.38
CA ASN A 222 19.27 -10.08 -9.98
C ASN A 222 19.65 -8.58 -10.05
N ARG A 223 18.70 -7.68 -9.87
CA ARG A 223 18.91 -6.22 -9.76
C ARG A 223 18.96 -5.71 -8.33
N GLY A 224 18.82 -6.59 -7.35
CA GLY A 224 18.73 -6.22 -5.93
C GLY A 224 17.36 -5.65 -5.52
N VAL A 225 16.33 -5.82 -6.38
CA VAL A 225 14.95 -5.42 -6.08
C VAL A 225 14.20 -6.60 -5.48
N GLU A 226 13.61 -6.42 -4.31
CA GLU A 226 12.87 -7.48 -3.64
C GLU A 226 11.52 -7.76 -4.33
N PRO A 227 11.21 -9.00 -4.74
CA PRO A 227 9.90 -9.35 -5.25
C PRO A 227 8.89 -9.47 -4.12
N TRP A 228 7.82 -8.69 -4.18
CA TRP A 228 6.68 -8.74 -3.27
C TRP A 228 5.44 -9.28 -3.97
N GLY A 229 4.56 -9.96 -3.22
CA GLY A 229 3.28 -10.46 -3.73
C GLY A 229 2.15 -9.46 -3.51
N GLY A 230 1.20 -9.40 -4.44
CA GLY A 230 0.07 -8.47 -4.38
C GLY A 230 -1.21 -9.05 -3.77
N ALA A 231 -2.26 -8.23 -3.70
CA ALA A 231 -3.53 -8.50 -3.04
C ALA A 231 -4.35 -9.70 -3.60
N GLY A 232 -3.93 -10.27 -4.73
CA GLY A 232 -4.51 -11.51 -5.27
C GLY A 232 -4.14 -12.78 -4.51
N ILE A 233 -3.12 -12.75 -3.64
CA ILE A 233 -2.68 -13.89 -2.83
C ILE A 233 -3.61 -13.98 -1.61
N LYS A 234 -4.37 -15.10 -1.49
CA LYS A 234 -5.47 -15.18 -0.53
C LYS A 234 -5.80 -16.57 -0.01
N ASP A 235 -5.23 -17.61 -0.59
CA ASP A 235 -5.52 -19.02 -0.32
C ASP A 235 -4.25 -19.88 -0.44
N GLU A 236 -4.35 -21.15 -0.11
CA GLU A 236 -3.21 -22.07 -0.09
C GLU A 236 -2.48 -22.11 -1.44
N THR A 237 -3.23 -22.25 -2.55
CA THR A 237 -2.65 -22.31 -3.90
C THR A 237 -1.84 -21.05 -4.24
N THR A 238 -2.37 -19.89 -3.92
CA THR A 238 -1.71 -18.61 -4.23
C THR A 238 -0.55 -18.30 -3.28
N VAL A 239 -0.61 -18.77 -2.03
CA VAL A 239 0.51 -18.69 -1.06
C VAL A 239 1.64 -19.63 -1.49
N ASP A 240 1.34 -20.88 -1.91
CA ASP A 240 2.36 -21.80 -2.42
C ASP A 240 3.08 -21.23 -3.65
N LEU A 241 2.32 -20.65 -4.57
CA LEU A 241 2.89 -19.98 -5.73
C LEU A 241 3.80 -18.80 -5.32
N ALA A 242 3.40 -18.00 -4.34
CA ALA A 242 4.21 -16.89 -3.83
C ALA A 242 5.53 -17.38 -3.20
N ILE A 243 5.47 -18.47 -2.42
CA ILE A 243 6.66 -19.12 -1.85
C ILE A 243 7.58 -19.64 -2.97
N GLU A 244 7.02 -20.34 -3.95
CA GLU A 244 7.76 -20.86 -5.10
C GLU A 244 8.48 -19.73 -5.87
N ARG A 245 7.82 -18.60 -6.08
CA ARG A 245 8.37 -17.42 -6.75
C ARG A 245 9.42 -16.68 -5.92
N GLY A 246 9.56 -17.01 -4.65
CA GLY A 246 10.56 -16.44 -3.75
C GLY A 246 10.25 -15.02 -3.31
N VAL A 247 8.96 -14.66 -3.20
CA VAL A 247 8.57 -13.36 -2.61
C VAL A 247 8.96 -13.30 -1.15
N THR A 248 9.29 -12.10 -0.69
CA THR A 248 9.72 -11.84 0.69
C THR A 248 8.64 -11.16 1.54
N LEU A 249 7.61 -10.60 0.88
CA LEU A 249 6.44 -9.99 1.51
C LEU A 249 5.20 -10.24 0.66
N ILE A 250 4.05 -10.43 1.31
CA ILE A 250 2.74 -10.58 0.67
C ILE A 250 1.82 -9.48 1.18
N THR A 251 1.41 -8.57 0.29
CA THR A 251 0.31 -7.62 0.56
C THR A 251 -1.01 -8.30 0.26
N CYS A 252 -1.92 -8.42 1.25
CA CYS A 252 -3.16 -9.18 1.08
C CYS A 252 -4.37 -8.53 1.78
N ASN A 253 -5.57 -8.92 1.32
CA ASN A 253 -6.84 -8.46 1.89
C ASN A 253 -7.27 -9.26 3.14
N ASN A 254 -6.78 -10.49 3.27
CA ASN A 254 -7.13 -11.46 4.31
C ASN A 254 -5.88 -11.93 5.08
N PRO A 255 -5.28 -11.03 5.87
CA PRO A 255 -4.01 -11.31 6.54
C PRO A 255 -4.06 -12.49 7.51
N ASP A 256 -5.18 -12.74 8.17
CA ASP A 256 -5.39 -13.89 9.04
C ASP A 256 -5.14 -15.23 8.34
N VAL A 257 -5.69 -15.40 7.15
CA VAL A 257 -5.53 -16.63 6.34
C VAL A 257 -4.08 -16.77 5.87
N VAL A 258 -3.50 -15.69 5.32
CA VAL A 258 -2.12 -15.73 4.79
C VAL A 258 -1.10 -15.97 5.91
N LEU A 259 -1.25 -15.34 7.06
CA LEU A 259 -0.40 -15.54 8.24
C LEU A 259 -0.42 -17.00 8.70
N GLU A 260 -1.62 -17.59 8.80
CA GLU A 260 -1.77 -18.98 9.22
C GLU A 260 -1.14 -19.97 8.22
N LEU A 261 -1.38 -19.78 6.92
CA LEU A 261 -0.78 -20.60 5.88
C LEU A 261 0.75 -20.53 5.88
N LEU A 262 1.34 -19.32 6.05
CA LEU A 262 2.79 -19.17 6.13
C LEU A 262 3.39 -19.87 7.36
N ARG A 263 2.69 -19.84 8.51
CA ARG A 263 3.12 -20.59 9.72
C ARG A 263 3.10 -22.10 9.48
N GLN A 264 2.01 -22.63 8.92
CA GLN A 264 1.87 -24.05 8.59
C GLN A 264 2.94 -24.54 7.62
N LYS A 265 3.37 -23.69 6.69
CA LYS A 265 4.41 -23.98 5.71
C LYS A 265 5.84 -23.71 6.23
N GLY A 266 6.00 -23.28 7.47
CA GLY A 266 7.31 -22.96 8.07
C GLY A 266 8.01 -21.76 7.43
N LYS A 267 7.22 -20.86 6.82
CA LYS A 267 7.71 -19.62 6.18
C LYS A 267 7.49 -18.37 7.01
N ARG A 268 7.06 -18.55 8.26
CA ARG A 268 6.90 -17.51 9.26
C ARG A 268 7.14 -18.08 10.65
N THR A 269 7.89 -17.33 11.48
CA THR A 269 8.28 -17.74 12.83
C THR A 269 7.50 -17.05 13.95
N LYS A 270 6.62 -16.07 13.62
CA LYS A 270 5.83 -15.32 14.60
C LYS A 270 4.34 -15.60 14.48
#